data_064d62c7e27afcf11a8eda168aa450fc
#
_entry.id   064d62c7e27afcf11a8eda168aa450fc
#
_cell.length_a   1.000
_cell.length_b   1.000
_cell.length_c   1.000
_cell.angle_alpha   90.00
_cell.angle_beta   90.00
_cell.angle_gamma   90.00
#
_symmetry.space_group_name_H-M   'P 1'
#
loop_
_entity.id
_entity.type
_entity.pdbx_description
1 polymer ?
#
loop_
_entity_poly.entity_id
_entity_poly.type
_entity_poly.pdbx_seq_one_letter_code
_entity_poly.pdbx_strand_id
1 'polypeptide(L)'
;MMQRNIFPDVVTYTTLVDGYSLVGQIDKARKLLDSMPGKGLKPSIVSYSSLINGYCKNGKVEEAWGLFLEVPRQGLDYDVVTYNTMLQGLFCAGRCADGLKLFKDMHTHQLIPDVVTYNTLLNGLCMNKQIDEAFCFLQIMEEQGVNPDKTTYSILIHGLCKDGKVEIARDLFNSLPCK
;
A
#
# COMPACT_ATOMS: atom_id res chain seq x y z
N MET A 1 39.90 -19.52 -3.02
CA MET A 1 38.55 -19.15 -2.46
C MET A 1 37.61 -20.30 -2.78
N MET A 2 37.15 -21.06 -1.79
CA MET A 2 36.12 -22.09 -1.99
C MET A 2 34.83 -21.37 -2.39
N GLN A 3 34.35 -21.54 -3.62
CA GLN A 3 33.03 -21.15 -4.03
C GLN A 3 32.04 -22.00 -3.23
N ARG A 4 31.41 -21.39 -2.23
CA ARG A 4 30.27 -22.01 -1.59
C ARG A 4 29.18 -22.11 -2.69
N ASN A 5 28.76 -23.34 -3.00
CA ASN A 5 27.64 -23.61 -3.93
C ASN A 5 26.30 -23.15 -3.30
N ILE A 6 26.16 -21.84 -3.07
CA ILE A 6 24.94 -21.23 -2.58
C ILE A 6 24.23 -20.68 -3.80
N PHE A 7 23.10 -21.32 -4.17
CA PHE A 7 22.26 -20.83 -5.25
C PHE A 7 21.24 -19.83 -4.68
N PRO A 8 21.05 -18.67 -5.35
CA PRO A 8 20.01 -17.72 -4.98
C PRO A 8 18.62 -18.39 -5.04
N ASP A 9 17.83 -18.17 -4.00
CA ASP A 9 16.45 -18.64 -3.87
C ASP A 9 15.44 -17.50 -4.12
N VAL A 10 14.14 -17.79 -3.95
CA VAL A 10 13.05 -16.81 -4.12
C VAL A 10 13.24 -15.59 -3.21
N VAL A 11 13.73 -15.80 -1.97
CA VAL A 11 13.96 -14.71 -1.01
C VAL A 11 15.06 -13.79 -1.51
N THR A 12 16.17 -14.37 -1.97
CA THR A 12 17.33 -13.63 -2.54
C THR A 12 16.88 -12.78 -3.74
N TYR A 13 16.09 -13.35 -4.66
CA TYR A 13 15.54 -12.63 -5.82
C TYR A 13 14.59 -11.51 -5.38
N THR A 14 13.67 -11.78 -4.45
CA THR A 14 12.72 -10.80 -3.93
C THR A 14 13.45 -9.63 -3.26
N THR A 15 14.46 -9.91 -2.45
CA THR A 15 15.29 -8.86 -1.81
C THR A 15 15.98 -7.98 -2.85
N LEU A 16 16.46 -8.57 -3.94
CA LEU A 16 17.11 -7.81 -5.01
C LEU A 16 16.10 -7.02 -5.86
N VAL A 17 14.89 -7.56 -6.09
CA VAL A 17 13.77 -6.84 -6.72
C VAL A 17 13.42 -5.61 -5.88
N ASP A 18 13.29 -5.77 -4.57
CA ASP A 18 13.03 -4.66 -3.65
C ASP A 18 14.17 -3.62 -3.68
N GLY A 19 15.42 -4.07 -3.60
CA GLY A 19 16.60 -3.20 -3.67
C GLY A 19 16.64 -2.38 -4.97
N TYR A 20 16.41 -2.98 -6.13
CA TYR A 20 16.31 -2.24 -7.39
C TYR A 20 15.13 -1.26 -7.41
N SER A 21 14.01 -1.65 -6.83
CA SER A 21 12.82 -0.80 -6.72
C SER A 21 13.09 0.43 -5.86
N LEU A 22 13.78 0.27 -4.73
CA LEU A 22 14.12 1.35 -3.80
C LEU A 22 15.06 2.40 -4.44
N VAL A 23 15.99 1.98 -5.31
CA VAL A 23 16.91 2.91 -6.01
C VAL A 23 16.36 3.40 -7.36
N GLY A 24 15.08 3.15 -7.65
CA GLY A 24 14.42 3.61 -8.87
C GLY A 24 14.79 2.86 -10.15
N GLN A 25 15.53 1.73 -10.05
CA GLN A 25 15.92 0.91 -11.20
C GLN A 25 14.82 -0.13 -11.54
N ILE A 26 13.60 0.35 -11.74
CA ILE A 26 12.38 -0.47 -11.85
C ILE A 26 12.46 -1.47 -13.01
N ASP A 27 13.04 -1.07 -14.15
CA ASP A 27 13.18 -1.95 -15.31
C ASP A 27 14.09 -3.16 -15.03
N LYS A 28 15.11 -2.98 -14.15
CA LYS A 28 15.94 -4.10 -13.70
C LYS A 28 15.19 -4.99 -12.73
N ALA A 29 14.41 -4.39 -11.81
CA ALA A 29 13.56 -5.13 -10.90
C ALA A 29 12.55 -6.01 -11.66
N ARG A 30 11.88 -5.45 -12.68
CA ARG A 30 10.95 -6.20 -13.53
C ARG A 30 11.64 -7.34 -14.26
N LYS A 31 12.76 -7.10 -14.96
CA LYS A 31 13.52 -8.13 -15.65
C LYS A 31 13.97 -9.25 -14.71
N LEU A 32 14.32 -8.90 -13.47
CA LEU A 32 14.73 -9.88 -12.49
C LEU A 32 13.56 -10.78 -12.08
N LEU A 33 12.37 -10.21 -11.81
CA LEU A 33 11.15 -10.96 -11.53
C LEU A 33 10.82 -11.91 -12.70
N ASP A 34 10.83 -11.40 -13.92
CA ASP A 34 10.51 -12.16 -15.14
C ASP A 34 11.52 -13.29 -15.43
N SER A 35 12.75 -13.18 -14.92
CA SER A 35 13.78 -14.21 -15.08
C SER A 35 13.65 -15.40 -14.11
N MET A 36 12.86 -15.27 -13.03
CA MET A 36 12.74 -16.30 -11.99
C MET A 36 12.21 -17.64 -12.52
N PRO A 37 11.14 -17.69 -13.35
CA PRO A 37 10.62 -18.96 -13.85
C PRO A 37 11.64 -19.72 -14.71
N GLY A 38 12.44 -19.02 -15.52
CA GLY A 38 13.52 -19.63 -16.32
C GLY A 38 14.64 -20.27 -15.51
N LYS A 39 14.67 -19.98 -14.19
CA LYS A 39 15.62 -20.58 -13.23
C LYS A 39 14.95 -21.59 -12.29
N GLY A 40 13.72 -21.99 -12.59
CA GLY A 40 12.95 -22.90 -11.76
C GLY A 40 12.42 -22.28 -10.46
N LEU A 41 12.45 -20.95 -10.34
CA LEU A 41 11.95 -20.22 -9.17
C LEU A 41 10.57 -19.66 -9.47
N LYS A 42 9.59 -19.92 -8.61
CA LYS A 42 8.25 -19.33 -8.72
C LYS A 42 8.19 -18.02 -7.91
N PRO A 43 7.91 -16.85 -8.54
CA PRO A 43 7.69 -15.61 -7.81
C PRO A 43 6.56 -15.77 -6.79
N SER A 44 6.70 -15.12 -5.64
CA SER A 44 5.69 -15.10 -4.58
C SER A 44 4.88 -13.79 -4.61
N ILE A 45 3.78 -13.74 -3.83
CA ILE A 45 3.03 -12.49 -3.64
C ILE A 45 3.93 -11.37 -3.12
N VAL A 46 4.90 -11.68 -2.25
CA VAL A 46 5.87 -10.69 -1.75
C VAL A 46 6.74 -10.12 -2.87
N SER A 47 7.14 -10.95 -3.85
CA SER A 47 7.92 -10.47 -5.01
C SER A 47 7.12 -9.50 -5.87
N TYR A 48 5.82 -9.78 -6.09
CA TYR A 48 4.91 -8.89 -6.80
C TYR A 48 4.65 -7.60 -6.01
N SER A 49 4.35 -7.68 -4.71
CA SER A 49 4.09 -6.51 -3.85
C SER A 49 5.30 -5.57 -3.78
N SER A 50 6.52 -6.11 -3.70
CA SER A 50 7.75 -5.31 -3.73
C SER A 50 7.89 -4.54 -5.04
N LEU A 51 7.59 -5.16 -6.18
CA LEU A 51 7.67 -4.48 -7.47
C LEU A 51 6.52 -3.49 -7.68
N ILE A 52 5.29 -3.82 -7.24
CA ILE A 52 4.14 -2.88 -7.24
C ILE A 52 4.48 -1.63 -6.43
N ASN A 53 5.04 -1.80 -5.21
CA ASN A 53 5.51 -0.69 -4.39
C ASN A 53 6.57 0.15 -5.11
N GLY A 54 7.50 -0.51 -5.79
CA GLY A 54 8.51 0.16 -6.59
C GLY A 54 7.91 1.02 -7.70
N TYR A 55 6.98 0.50 -8.48
CA TYR A 55 6.27 1.25 -9.52
C TYR A 55 5.49 2.43 -8.91
N CYS A 56 4.74 2.23 -7.82
CA CYS A 56 3.98 3.27 -7.14
C CYS A 56 4.89 4.40 -6.65
N LYS A 57 6.01 4.09 -5.99
CA LYS A 57 6.97 5.09 -5.49
C LYS A 57 7.65 5.90 -6.60
N ASN A 58 7.76 5.35 -7.79
CA ASN A 58 8.31 6.02 -8.97
C ASN A 58 7.24 6.70 -9.83
N GLY A 59 6.00 6.83 -9.34
CA GLY A 59 4.90 7.50 -10.05
C GLY A 59 4.34 6.72 -11.24
N LYS A 60 4.73 5.46 -11.41
CA LYS A 60 4.29 4.58 -12.51
C LYS A 60 3.08 3.75 -12.08
N VAL A 61 1.98 4.42 -11.75
CA VAL A 61 0.80 3.77 -11.15
C VAL A 61 0.08 2.85 -12.13
N GLU A 62 0.12 3.15 -13.43
CA GLU A 62 -0.52 2.31 -14.46
C GLU A 62 0.20 0.97 -14.61
N GLU A 63 1.54 0.99 -14.58
CA GLU A 63 2.34 -0.22 -14.61
C GLU A 63 2.16 -1.04 -13.31
N ALA A 64 2.05 -0.35 -12.16
CA ALA A 64 1.72 -0.98 -10.90
C ALA A 64 0.35 -1.68 -10.95
N TRP A 65 -0.65 -1.02 -11.54
CA TRP A 65 -1.98 -1.57 -11.73
C TRP A 65 -1.98 -2.78 -12.64
N GLY A 66 -1.25 -2.71 -13.77
CA GLY A 66 -1.07 -3.84 -14.68
C GLY A 66 -0.47 -5.06 -13.97
N LEU A 67 0.57 -4.83 -13.14
CA LEU A 67 1.21 -5.88 -12.36
C LEU A 67 0.29 -6.44 -11.25
N PHE A 68 -0.50 -5.58 -10.62
CA PHE A 68 -1.52 -6.00 -9.66
C PHE A 68 -2.51 -6.98 -10.30
N LEU A 69 -3.03 -6.66 -11.49
CA LEU A 69 -3.94 -7.54 -12.23
C LEU A 69 -3.29 -8.83 -12.77
N GLU A 70 -1.96 -8.87 -12.83
CA GLU A 70 -1.20 -10.07 -13.20
C GLU A 70 -1.16 -11.12 -12.10
N VAL A 71 -1.21 -10.71 -10.81
CA VAL A 71 -1.10 -11.59 -9.64
C VAL A 71 -2.00 -12.83 -9.71
N PRO A 72 -3.33 -12.72 -9.90
CA PRO A 72 -4.19 -13.90 -9.94
C PRO A 72 -3.95 -14.77 -11.20
N ARG A 73 -3.47 -14.17 -12.31
CA ARG A 73 -3.12 -14.92 -13.52
C ARG A 73 -1.91 -15.83 -13.32
N GLN A 74 -1.08 -15.52 -12.32
CA GLN A 74 0.05 -16.35 -11.89
C GLN A 74 -0.34 -17.41 -10.86
N GLY A 75 -1.64 -17.55 -10.54
CA GLY A 75 -2.15 -18.46 -9.54
C GLY A 75 -1.74 -18.07 -8.12
N LEU A 76 -1.64 -16.78 -7.85
CA LEU A 76 -1.37 -16.21 -6.53
C LEU A 76 -2.63 -15.51 -6.01
N ASP A 77 -2.87 -15.64 -4.71
CA ASP A 77 -3.92 -14.90 -4.04
C ASP A 77 -3.37 -13.54 -3.57
N TYR A 78 -4.23 -12.54 -3.59
CA TYR A 78 -3.91 -11.25 -2.98
C TYR A 78 -3.83 -11.35 -1.47
N ASP A 79 -2.99 -10.52 -0.88
CA ASP A 79 -2.96 -10.28 0.56
C ASP A 79 -3.28 -8.81 0.89
N VAL A 80 -3.52 -8.53 2.16
CA VAL A 80 -3.81 -7.17 2.65
C VAL A 80 -2.66 -6.20 2.33
N VAL A 81 -1.42 -6.69 2.36
CA VAL A 81 -0.23 -5.87 2.07
C VAL A 81 -0.22 -5.41 0.62
N THR A 82 -0.55 -6.31 -0.32
CA THR A 82 -0.63 -5.99 -1.76
C THR A 82 -1.71 -4.95 -2.03
N TYR A 83 -2.90 -5.11 -1.41
CA TYR A 83 -3.99 -4.13 -1.51
C TYR A 83 -3.58 -2.77 -0.92
N ASN A 84 -3.01 -2.74 0.28
CA ASN A 84 -2.57 -1.51 0.93
C ASN A 84 -1.50 -0.78 0.09
N THR A 85 -0.60 -1.53 -0.52
CA THR A 85 0.43 -0.98 -1.43
C THR A 85 -0.20 -0.33 -2.66
N MET A 86 -1.17 -0.99 -3.29
CA MET A 86 -1.85 -0.45 -4.47
C MET A 86 -2.75 0.74 -4.12
N LEU A 87 -3.47 0.66 -2.98
CA LEU A 87 -4.25 1.79 -2.43
C LEU A 87 -3.37 3.03 -2.26
N GLN A 88 -2.23 2.89 -1.58
CA GLN A 88 -1.28 3.99 -1.39
C GLN A 88 -0.83 4.59 -2.72
N GLY A 89 -0.49 3.74 -3.71
CA GLY A 89 -0.09 4.19 -5.04
C GLY A 89 -1.17 5.00 -5.75
N LEU A 90 -2.43 4.53 -5.73
CA LEU A 90 -3.57 5.21 -6.34
C LEU A 90 -3.84 6.58 -5.69
N PHE A 91 -3.84 6.66 -4.36
CA PHE A 91 -4.04 7.92 -3.65
C PHE A 91 -2.88 8.91 -3.87
N CYS A 92 -1.64 8.45 -3.91
CA CYS A 92 -0.49 9.29 -4.25
C CYS A 92 -0.57 9.85 -5.68
N ALA A 93 -1.18 9.11 -6.60
CA ALA A 93 -1.42 9.55 -7.98
C ALA A 93 -2.72 10.40 -8.13
N GLY A 94 -3.43 10.71 -7.04
CA GLY A 94 -4.68 11.47 -7.06
C GLY A 94 -5.88 10.68 -7.58
N ARG A 95 -5.76 9.35 -7.76
CA ARG A 95 -6.82 8.47 -8.25
C ARG A 95 -7.73 7.98 -7.11
N CYS A 96 -8.33 8.92 -6.38
CA CYS A 96 -9.12 8.61 -5.19
C CYS A 96 -10.30 7.68 -5.48
N ALA A 97 -11.03 7.90 -6.58
CA ALA A 97 -12.18 7.07 -6.96
C ALA A 97 -11.78 5.60 -7.19
N ASP A 98 -10.64 5.37 -7.84
CA ASP A 98 -10.12 4.02 -8.05
C ASP A 98 -9.62 3.40 -6.73
N GLY A 99 -9.00 4.19 -5.86
CA GLY A 99 -8.61 3.76 -4.52
C GLY A 99 -9.82 3.31 -3.68
N LEU A 100 -10.90 4.10 -3.67
CA LEU A 100 -12.13 3.76 -2.96
C LEU A 100 -12.80 2.51 -3.55
N LYS A 101 -12.76 2.34 -4.86
CA LYS A 101 -13.25 1.13 -5.51
C LYS A 101 -12.42 -0.09 -5.11
N LEU A 102 -11.09 0.04 -5.13
CA LEU A 102 -10.19 -1.03 -4.72
C LEU A 102 -10.40 -1.43 -3.25
N PHE A 103 -10.62 -0.45 -2.36
CA PHE A 103 -10.95 -0.72 -0.96
C PHE A 103 -12.23 -1.57 -0.83
N LYS A 104 -13.29 -1.25 -1.60
CA LYS A 104 -14.52 -2.05 -1.61
C LYS A 104 -14.29 -3.46 -2.16
N ASP A 105 -13.40 -3.60 -3.13
CA ASP A 105 -13.08 -4.90 -3.73
C ASP A 105 -12.34 -5.84 -2.77
N MET A 106 -11.72 -5.36 -1.67
CA MET A 106 -11.07 -6.21 -0.65
C MET A 106 -12.04 -7.27 -0.10
N HIS A 107 -13.28 -6.87 0.17
CA HIS A 107 -14.31 -7.78 0.68
C HIS A 107 -14.66 -8.90 -0.32
N THR A 108 -14.61 -8.62 -1.62
CA THR A 108 -14.88 -9.64 -2.66
C THR A 108 -13.80 -10.71 -2.70
N HIS A 109 -12.59 -10.36 -2.27
CA HIS A 109 -11.44 -11.28 -2.13
C HIS A 109 -11.28 -11.82 -0.70
N GLN A 110 -12.31 -11.67 0.15
CA GLN A 110 -12.31 -12.15 1.54
C GLN A 110 -11.17 -11.57 2.39
N LEU A 111 -10.67 -10.39 2.00
CA LEU A 111 -9.66 -9.65 2.76
C LEU A 111 -10.35 -8.70 3.72
N ILE A 112 -9.95 -8.77 4.98
CA ILE A 112 -10.49 -7.92 6.05
C ILE A 112 -9.57 -6.69 6.19
N PRO A 113 -10.08 -5.45 5.96
CA PRO A 113 -9.32 -4.24 6.20
C PRO A 113 -8.85 -4.15 7.67
N ASP A 114 -7.59 -3.87 7.86
CA ASP A 114 -6.97 -3.67 9.17
C ASP A 114 -6.70 -2.18 9.45
N VAL A 115 -6.13 -1.86 10.60
CA VAL A 115 -5.77 -0.48 10.96
C VAL A 115 -4.84 0.17 9.94
N VAL A 116 -3.95 -0.60 9.32
CA VAL A 116 -3.03 -0.09 8.27
C VAL A 116 -3.81 0.25 7.00
N THR A 117 -4.79 -0.56 6.64
CA THR A 117 -5.69 -0.30 5.49
C THR A 117 -6.44 1.00 5.68
N TYR A 118 -7.09 1.17 6.83
CA TYR A 118 -7.83 2.40 7.14
C TYR A 118 -6.89 3.62 7.21
N ASN A 119 -5.73 3.51 7.85
CA ASN A 119 -4.75 4.59 7.90
C ASN A 119 -4.25 4.98 6.49
N THR A 120 -4.07 4.02 5.59
CA THR A 120 -3.71 4.28 4.19
C THR A 120 -4.81 5.05 3.48
N LEU A 121 -6.07 4.64 3.67
CA LEU A 121 -7.25 5.29 3.11
C LEU A 121 -7.40 6.73 3.62
N LEU A 122 -7.38 6.91 4.95
CA LEU A 122 -7.50 8.22 5.61
C LEU A 122 -6.39 9.19 5.16
N ASN A 123 -5.15 8.71 5.13
CA ASN A 123 -4.02 9.52 4.66
C ASN A 123 -4.19 9.92 3.20
N GLY A 124 -4.60 8.98 2.35
CA GLY A 124 -4.87 9.22 0.94
C GLY A 124 -5.95 10.28 0.73
N LEU A 125 -7.07 10.18 1.43
CA LEU A 125 -8.16 11.16 1.37
C LEU A 125 -7.71 12.54 1.87
N CYS A 126 -6.99 12.61 2.99
CA CYS A 126 -6.43 13.85 3.53
C CYS A 126 -5.46 14.52 2.56
N MET A 127 -4.56 13.75 1.93
CA MET A 127 -3.62 14.27 0.94
C MET A 127 -4.33 14.88 -0.28
N ASN A 128 -5.50 14.35 -0.64
CA ASN A 128 -6.32 14.81 -1.76
C ASN A 128 -7.42 15.80 -1.34
N LYS A 129 -7.34 16.39 -0.13
CA LYS A 129 -8.27 17.40 0.41
C LYS A 129 -9.71 16.90 0.58
N GLN A 130 -9.90 15.60 0.70
CA GLN A 130 -11.21 14.96 0.95
C GLN A 130 -11.39 14.70 2.44
N ILE A 131 -11.26 15.75 3.26
CA ILE A 131 -11.25 15.65 4.74
C ILE A 131 -12.58 15.12 5.27
N ASP A 132 -13.70 15.59 4.75
CA ASP A 132 -15.03 15.19 5.22
C ASP A 132 -15.27 13.70 4.95
N GLU A 133 -14.80 13.19 3.81
CA GLU A 133 -14.85 11.77 3.48
C GLU A 133 -13.90 10.94 4.38
N ALA A 134 -12.74 11.49 4.75
CA ALA A 134 -11.85 10.85 5.70
C ALA A 134 -12.54 10.66 7.08
N PHE A 135 -13.29 11.66 7.57
CA PHE A 135 -14.04 11.49 8.82
C PHE A 135 -15.16 10.44 8.72
N CYS A 136 -15.84 10.34 7.56
CA CYS A 136 -16.80 9.26 7.34
C CYS A 136 -16.13 7.88 7.42
N PHE A 137 -14.91 7.73 6.86
CA PHE A 137 -14.18 6.47 6.96
C PHE A 137 -13.60 6.20 8.36
N LEU A 138 -13.31 7.22 9.17
CA LEU A 138 -12.99 7.03 10.58
C LEU A 138 -14.17 6.40 11.32
N GLN A 139 -15.38 6.91 11.10
CA GLN A 139 -16.59 6.35 11.70
C GLN A 139 -16.82 4.90 11.26
N ILE A 140 -16.67 4.61 9.95
CA ILE A 140 -16.79 3.25 9.41
C ILE A 140 -15.75 2.31 10.06
N MET A 141 -14.51 2.77 10.25
CA MET A 141 -13.44 2.02 10.92
C MET A 141 -13.87 1.58 12.33
N GLU A 142 -14.44 2.50 13.12
CA GLU A 142 -14.94 2.24 14.47
C GLU A 142 -16.15 1.28 14.45
N GLU A 143 -17.10 1.48 13.54
CA GLU A 143 -18.27 0.62 13.36
C GLU A 143 -17.89 -0.83 12.98
N GLN A 144 -16.79 -0.99 12.25
CA GLN A 144 -16.24 -2.31 11.90
C GLN A 144 -15.39 -2.93 13.03
N GLY A 145 -15.30 -2.27 14.18
CA GLY A 145 -14.54 -2.74 15.33
C GLY A 145 -13.02 -2.61 15.19
N VAL A 146 -12.55 -1.85 14.20
CA VAL A 146 -11.12 -1.53 14.05
C VAL A 146 -10.84 -0.26 14.85
N ASN A 147 -10.09 -0.39 15.94
CA ASN A 147 -9.82 0.74 16.82
C ASN A 147 -8.81 1.71 16.20
N PRO A 148 -9.15 3.03 16.10
CA PRO A 148 -8.20 4.03 15.70
C PRO A 148 -7.00 4.09 16.66
N ASP A 149 -5.81 4.26 16.10
CA ASP A 149 -4.57 4.37 16.85
C ASP A 149 -3.98 5.80 16.82
N LYS A 150 -2.82 5.99 17.44
CA LYS A 150 -2.13 7.29 17.42
C LYS A 150 -1.80 7.75 16.01
N THR A 151 -1.51 6.82 15.10
CA THR A 151 -1.24 7.10 13.68
C THR A 151 -2.48 7.62 12.99
N THR A 152 -3.65 7.01 13.25
CA THR A 152 -4.94 7.44 12.71
C THR A 152 -5.21 8.92 13.02
N TYR A 153 -5.12 9.29 14.31
CA TYR A 153 -5.37 10.68 14.72
C TYR A 153 -4.28 11.64 14.21
N SER A 154 -3.02 11.22 14.16
CA SER A 154 -1.95 12.03 13.59
C SER A 154 -2.18 12.34 12.11
N ILE A 155 -2.69 11.38 11.32
CA ILE A 155 -3.06 11.57 9.91
C ILE A 155 -4.16 12.62 9.78
N LEU A 156 -5.23 12.51 10.58
CA LEU A 156 -6.37 13.44 10.52
C LEU A 156 -5.97 14.85 10.95
N ILE A 157 -5.25 14.99 12.05
CA ILE A 157 -4.76 16.28 12.53
C ILE A 157 -3.85 16.93 11.47
N HIS A 158 -2.93 16.16 10.89
CA HIS A 158 -2.05 16.66 9.81
C HIS A 158 -2.85 17.08 8.58
N GLY A 159 -3.83 16.28 8.17
CA GLY A 159 -4.73 16.58 7.05
C GLY A 159 -5.51 17.86 7.27
N LEU A 160 -6.12 18.03 8.45
CA LEU A 160 -6.83 19.24 8.85
C LEU A 160 -5.92 20.48 8.81
N CYS A 161 -4.71 20.37 9.37
CA CYS A 161 -3.74 21.49 9.35
C CYS A 161 -3.35 21.87 7.91
N LYS A 162 -3.13 20.90 7.03
CA LYS A 162 -2.82 21.16 5.61
C LYS A 162 -3.99 21.79 4.85
N ASP A 163 -5.22 21.48 5.25
CA ASP A 163 -6.44 22.08 4.67
C ASP A 163 -6.79 23.44 5.29
N GLY A 164 -5.96 23.94 6.23
CA GLY A 164 -6.16 25.22 6.90
C GLY A 164 -7.18 25.18 8.05
N LYS A 165 -7.74 24.03 8.37
CA LYS A 165 -8.73 23.82 9.45
C LYS A 165 -8.06 23.62 10.82
N VAL A 166 -7.16 24.55 11.20
CA VAL A 166 -6.29 24.40 12.38
C VAL A 166 -7.08 24.37 13.69
N GLU A 167 -8.17 25.10 13.79
CA GLU A 167 -9.02 25.11 15.01
C GLU A 167 -9.66 23.72 15.22
N ILE A 168 -10.17 23.11 14.15
CA ILE A 168 -10.73 21.76 14.22
C ILE A 168 -9.64 20.74 14.56
N ALA A 169 -8.44 20.91 14.01
CA ALA A 169 -7.30 20.04 14.33
C ALA A 169 -6.93 20.12 15.82
N ARG A 170 -6.95 21.35 16.41
CA ARG A 170 -6.69 21.58 17.82
C ARG A 170 -7.78 20.95 18.69
N ASP A 171 -9.04 21.09 18.31
CA ASP A 171 -10.17 20.53 19.05
C ASP A 171 -10.11 18.99 19.03
N LEU A 172 -9.79 18.39 17.88
CA LEU A 172 -9.55 16.95 17.76
C LEU A 172 -8.38 16.51 18.68
N PHE A 173 -7.26 17.24 18.65
CA PHE A 173 -6.11 16.93 19.51
C PHE A 173 -6.47 16.97 21.00
N ASN A 174 -7.23 18.01 21.43
CA ASN A 174 -7.65 18.16 22.82
C ASN A 174 -8.69 17.12 23.28
N SER A 175 -9.42 16.53 22.35
CA SER A 175 -10.39 15.45 22.64
C SER A 175 -9.73 14.10 22.90
N LEU A 176 -8.43 13.94 22.54
CA LEU A 176 -7.72 12.70 22.75
C LEU A 176 -7.36 12.52 24.24
N PRO A 177 -7.56 11.31 24.80
CA PRO A 177 -7.22 11.07 26.21
C PRO A 177 -5.72 11.24 26.43
N CYS A 178 -5.35 12.16 27.31
CA CYS A 178 -3.99 12.25 27.84
C CYS A 178 -3.73 11.02 28.73
N LYS A 179 -2.73 10.19 28.34
CA LYS A 179 -2.20 9.14 29.23
C LYS A 179 -1.00 9.67 29.97
#